data_329eb620380549bc8e6fb7ef623677a4
#
_entry.id   329eb620380549bc8e6fb7ef623677a4
#
_cell.length_a   1.000
_cell.length_b   1.000
_cell.length_c   1.000
_cell.angle_alpha   90.00
_cell.angle_beta   90.00
_cell.angle_gamma   90.00
#
_symmetry.space_group_name_H-M   'P 1'
#
loop_
_entity.id
_entity.type
_entity.pdbx_description
1 polymer ?
#
loop_
_entity_poly.entity_id
_entity_poly.type
_entity_poly.pdbx_seq_one_letter_code
_entity_poly.pdbx_strand_id
1 'polypeptide(L)'
;MLTLDKIYHAAYVLKSVARKTDLIAAPGLNAESEIYLKTENLQVTGSFKVRGAYYKISQLTADEKAKGVIASSAGNHAQGVALAAQRSNIPSVICMPDGAPISKVEATKAYGAQVCLVKGAYDDAYDYACKLQKEKGYTFIHPFNDAEVIAGQGTVGLEILDQLPDVEVVLVPVGGGGLISGVAYAIKHLHPECKVYGVQAAGAPSMRDSVQKHEAITLDGVATFADGIAVKHPGDLTYELVSEYVD
;
A
#
# COMPACT_ATOMS: atom_id res chain seq x y z
N MET A 1 -11.75 -3.35 -11.72
CA MET A 1 -12.60 -3.68 -10.56
C MET A 1 -11.86 -4.70 -9.69
N LEU A 2 -11.89 -4.57 -8.36
CA LEU A 2 -11.35 -5.55 -7.41
C LEU A 2 -12.25 -6.79 -7.38
N THR A 3 -11.68 -7.99 -7.24
CA THR A 3 -12.41 -9.27 -7.06
C THR A 3 -11.61 -10.20 -6.17
N LEU A 4 -12.27 -11.18 -5.55
CA LEU A 4 -11.57 -12.23 -4.78
C LEU A 4 -10.60 -13.02 -5.65
N ASP A 5 -10.97 -13.32 -6.91
CA ASP A 5 -10.08 -14.04 -7.84
C ASP A 5 -8.75 -13.30 -8.06
N LYS A 6 -8.80 -11.96 -8.14
CA LYS A 6 -7.58 -11.16 -8.23
C LYS A 6 -6.73 -11.25 -6.97
N ILE A 7 -7.35 -11.28 -5.78
CA ILE A 7 -6.63 -11.42 -4.51
C ILE A 7 -6.01 -12.82 -4.40
N TYR A 8 -6.71 -13.88 -4.77
CA TYR A 8 -6.17 -15.23 -4.81
C TYR A 8 -5.05 -15.36 -5.85
N HIS A 9 -5.22 -14.78 -7.03
CA HIS A 9 -4.16 -14.73 -8.04
C HIS A 9 -2.95 -13.95 -7.53
N ALA A 10 -3.16 -12.82 -6.85
CA ALA A 10 -2.08 -12.08 -6.21
C ALA A 10 -1.35 -12.92 -5.16
N ALA A 11 -2.07 -13.67 -4.32
CA ALA A 11 -1.46 -14.58 -3.34
C ALA A 11 -0.59 -15.66 -4.01
N TYR A 12 -1.03 -16.18 -5.15
CA TYR A 12 -0.23 -17.14 -5.93
C TYR A 12 1.05 -16.49 -6.50
N VAL A 13 0.91 -15.33 -7.14
CA VAL A 13 2.02 -14.58 -7.77
C VAL A 13 3.06 -14.15 -6.74
N LEU A 14 2.62 -13.76 -5.54
CA LEU A 14 3.48 -13.23 -4.49
C LEU A 14 4.31 -14.29 -3.76
N LYS A 15 4.04 -15.59 -3.91
CA LYS A 15 4.77 -16.67 -3.23
C LYS A 15 6.29 -16.63 -3.40
N SER A 16 6.76 -16.11 -4.54
CA SER A 16 8.19 -16.03 -4.86
C SER A 16 8.88 -14.75 -4.39
N VAL A 17 8.12 -13.75 -3.92
CA VAL A 17 8.64 -12.40 -3.65
C VAL A 17 8.31 -11.91 -2.25
N ALA A 18 7.08 -12.09 -1.78
CA ALA A 18 6.66 -11.67 -0.46
C ALA A 18 6.78 -12.81 0.55
N ARG A 19 7.08 -12.46 1.79
CA ARG A 19 7.01 -13.40 2.91
C ARG A 19 5.57 -13.55 3.37
N LYS A 20 5.15 -14.75 3.71
CA LYS A 20 4.00 -14.95 4.58
C LYS A 20 4.46 -14.59 6.00
N THR A 21 4.18 -13.36 6.42
CA THR A 21 4.60 -12.86 7.74
C THR A 21 3.82 -13.55 8.85
N ASP A 22 4.44 -13.69 10.01
CA ASP A 22 3.80 -14.35 11.14
C ASP A 22 2.74 -13.47 11.80
N LEU A 23 1.73 -14.13 12.40
CA LEU A 23 0.83 -13.55 13.37
C LEU A 23 1.42 -13.81 14.76
N ILE A 24 1.91 -12.76 15.42
CA ILE A 24 2.61 -12.88 16.69
C ILE A 24 1.68 -12.46 17.83
N ALA A 25 1.48 -13.34 18.82
CA ALA A 25 0.69 -13.03 20.00
C ALA A 25 1.33 -11.88 20.81
N ALA A 26 0.50 -10.94 21.25
CA ALA A 26 0.90 -9.75 21.99
C ALA A 26 0.12 -9.58 23.31
N PRO A 27 0.22 -10.53 24.24
CA PRO A 27 -0.61 -10.55 25.47
C PRO A 27 -0.36 -9.34 26.38
N GLY A 28 0.77 -8.65 26.22
CA GLY A 28 1.09 -7.46 27.00
C GLY A 28 0.32 -6.19 26.59
N LEU A 29 -0.42 -6.21 25.48
CA LEU A 29 -1.18 -5.05 25.02
C LEU A 29 -2.55 -4.93 25.71
N ASN A 30 -3.19 -6.05 26.03
CA ASN A 30 -4.45 -6.08 26.75
C ASN A 30 -4.58 -7.43 27.49
N ALA A 31 -5.08 -7.39 28.73
CA ALA A 31 -5.25 -8.59 29.56
C ALA A 31 -6.60 -9.29 29.33
N GLU A 32 -7.58 -8.60 28.72
CA GLU A 32 -8.95 -9.09 28.54
C GLU A 32 -9.22 -9.60 27.12
N SER A 33 -8.26 -9.41 26.21
CA SER A 33 -8.41 -9.80 24.79
C SER A 33 -7.15 -10.50 24.28
N GLU A 34 -7.33 -11.50 23.44
CA GLU A 34 -6.24 -12.10 22.69
C GLU A 34 -5.85 -11.20 21.52
N ILE A 35 -4.68 -10.59 21.60
CA ILE A 35 -4.17 -9.68 20.56
C ILE A 35 -3.02 -10.33 19.80
N TYR A 36 -3.09 -10.24 18.48
CA TYR A 36 -2.06 -10.70 17.56
C TYR A 36 -1.60 -9.55 16.65
N LEU A 37 -0.32 -9.53 16.31
CA LEU A 37 0.27 -8.58 15.40
C LEU A 37 0.62 -9.27 14.08
N LYS A 38 0.01 -8.84 12.98
CA LYS A 38 0.43 -9.22 11.63
C LYS A 38 1.66 -8.41 11.24
N THR A 39 2.83 -9.05 11.28
CA THR A 39 4.14 -8.38 11.29
C THR A 39 4.63 -7.97 9.90
N GLU A 40 3.87 -7.16 9.17
CA GLU A 40 4.27 -6.65 7.84
C GLU A 40 5.48 -5.69 7.88
N ASN A 41 5.90 -5.23 9.05
CA ASN A 41 7.20 -4.57 9.25
C ASN A 41 8.40 -5.51 9.09
N LEU A 42 8.18 -6.83 9.14
CA LEU A 42 9.20 -7.86 8.85
C LEU A 42 9.14 -8.38 7.42
N GLN A 43 8.34 -7.76 6.55
CA GLN A 43 8.28 -8.06 5.12
C GLN A 43 9.61 -7.74 4.43
N VAL A 44 9.85 -8.25 3.22
CA VAL A 44 11.12 -8.15 2.48
C VAL A 44 11.67 -6.72 2.38
N THR A 45 10.79 -5.72 2.19
CA THR A 45 11.18 -4.30 2.17
C THR A 45 10.84 -3.57 3.47
N GLY A 46 10.61 -4.30 4.57
CA GLY A 46 10.18 -3.70 5.83
C GLY A 46 8.74 -3.18 5.83
N SER A 47 7.92 -3.53 4.83
CA SER A 47 6.51 -3.15 4.75
C SER A 47 5.72 -3.98 3.73
N PHE A 48 4.39 -3.99 3.89
CA PHE A 48 3.45 -4.64 2.97
C PHE A 48 3.48 -4.11 1.53
N LYS A 49 4.08 -2.96 1.26
CA LYS A 49 4.03 -2.27 -0.04
C LYS A 49 4.56 -3.12 -1.20
N VAL A 50 5.49 -4.01 -0.97
CA VAL A 50 5.99 -4.95 -1.99
C VAL A 50 4.88 -5.80 -2.59
N ARG A 51 3.86 -6.17 -1.81
CA ARG A 51 2.75 -7.03 -2.26
C ARG A 51 1.97 -6.38 -3.42
N GLY A 52 1.43 -5.19 -3.19
CA GLY A 52 0.68 -4.47 -4.22
C GLY A 52 1.55 -4.02 -5.39
N ALA A 53 2.76 -3.53 -5.12
CA ALA A 53 3.67 -3.10 -6.18
C ALA A 53 4.05 -4.26 -7.11
N TYR A 54 4.42 -5.42 -6.54
CA TYR A 54 4.80 -6.57 -7.35
C TYR A 54 3.61 -7.14 -8.12
N TYR A 55 2.45 -7.27 -7.48
CA TYR A 55 1.28 -7.77 -8.19
C TYR A 55 0.88 -6.85 -9.34
N LYS A 56 0.83 -5.53 -9.15
CA LYS A 56 0.58 -4.56 -10.23
C LYS A 56 1.57 -4.73 -11.38
N ILE A 57 2.86 -4.77 -11.09
CA ILE A 57 3.91 -4.88 -12.11
C ILE A 57 3.82 -6.22 -12.85
N SER A 58 3.45 -7.30 -12.16
CA SER A 58 3.27 -8.62 -12.79
C SER A 58 2.18 -8.63 -13.86
N GLN A 59 1.14 -7.78 -13.70
CA GLN A 59 -0.01 -7.69 -14.60
C GLN A 59 0.23 -6.78 -15.83
N LEU A 60 1.37 -6.10 -15.90
CA LEU A 60 1.69 -5.23 -17.04
C LEU A 60 1.90 -6.04 -18.32
N THR A 61 1.47 -5.48 -19.44
CA THR A 61 1.74 -6.00 -20.77
C THR A 61 3.23 -5.97 -21.12
N ALA A 62 3.65 -6.69 -22.14
CA ALA A 62 5.05 -6.67 -22.60
C ALA A 62 5.51 -5.26 -22.99
N ASP A 63 4.64 -4.48 -23.66
CA ASP A 63 4.93 -3.10 -24.07
C ASP A 63 5.07 -2.15 -22.88
N GLU A 64 4.23 -2.27 -21.85
CA GLU A 64 4.34 -1.50 -20.62
C GLU A 64 5.62 -1.86 -19.86
N LYS A 65 5.95 -3.14 -19.75
CA LYS A 65 7.19 -3.62 -19.15
C LYS A 65 8.43 -3.10 -19.87
N ALA A 66 8.42 -3.07 -21.20
CA ALA A 66 9.53 -2.56 -22.00
C ALA A 66 9.77 -1.06 -21.78
N LYS A 67 8.71 -0.27 -21.58
CA LYS A 67 8.81 1.16 -21.27
C LYS A 67 9.27 1.41 -19.84
N GLY A 68 8.93 0.52 -18.91
CA GLY A 68 9.27 0.64 -17.48
C GLY A 68 8.19 1.30 -16.63
N VAL A 69 8.48 1.43 -15.35
CA VAL A 69 7.53 1.94 -14.35
C VAL A 69 8.04 3.19 -13.65
N ILE A 70 7.11 4.02 -13.18
CA ILE A 70 7.42 5.22 -12.40
C ILE A 70 6.54 5.29 -11.15
N ALA A 71 7.09 5.83 -10.07
CA ALA A 71 6.33 6.14 -8.86
C ALA A 71 6.83 7.43 -8.21
N SER A 72 5.98 8.06 -7.38
CA SER A 72 6.38 9.15 -6.50
C SER A 72 6.24 8.69 -5.05
N SER A 73 7.36 8.58 -4.35
CA SER A 73 7.39 8.22 -2.92
C SER A 73 8.81 8.33 -2.37
N ALA A 74 8.95 8.88 -1.16
CA ALA A 74 10.21 8.85 -0.40
C ALA A 74 10.22 7.80 0.73
N GLY A 75 9.30 6.83 0.70
CA GLY A 75 9.12 5.85 1.79
C GLY A 75 9.00 4.40 1.32
N ASN A 76 8.14 3.66 2.02
CA ASN A 76 7.95 2.23 1.81
C ASN A 76 7.49 1.86 0.40
N HIS A 77 6.67 2.71 -0.25
CA HIS A 77 6.21 2.45 -1.61
C HIS A 77 7.35 2.53 -2.63
N ALA A 78 8.28 3.47 -2.47
CA ALA A 78 9.46 3.58 -3.30
C ALA A 78 10.27 2.27 -3.34
N GLN A 79 10.57 1.73 -2.17
CA GLN A 79 11.31 0.46 -2.04
C GLN A 79 10.50 -0.74 -2.58
N GLY A 80 9.19 -0.75 -2.32
CA GLY A 80 8.29 -1.78 -2.85
C GLY A 80 8.28 -1.82 -4.38
N VAL A 81 8.17 -0.66 -5.03
CA VAL A 81 8.20 -0.56 -6.51
C VAL A 81 9.58 -0.90 -7.06
N ALA A 82 10.65 -0.38 -6.44
CA ALA A 82 12.03 -0.65 -6.88
C ALA A 82 12.36 -2.15 -6.83
N LEU A 83 12.06 -2.83 -5.72
CA LEU A 83 12.25 -4.28 -5.60
C LEU A 83 11.39 -5.05 -6.61
N ALA A 84 10.12 -4.66 -6.76
CA ALA A 84 9.20 -5.32 -7.67
C ALA A 84 9.66 -5.22 -9.13
N ALA A 85 10.12 -4.05 -9.54
CA ALA A 85 10.70 -3.81 -10.87
C ALA A 85 11.98 -4.60 -11.08
N GLN A 86 12.90 -4.61 -10.10
CA GLN A 86 14.14 -5.40 -10.13
C GLN A 86 13.84 -6.90 -10.32
N ARG A 87 12.92 -7.45 -9.53
CA ARG A 87 12.53 -8.87 -9.62
C ARG A 87 11.85 -9.22 -10.94
N SER A 88 11.24 -8.25 -11.58
CA SER A 88 10.58 -8.39 -12.89
C SER A 88 11.51 -8.03 -14.06
N ASN A 89 12.75 -7.62 -13.79
CA ASN A 89 13.72 -7.15 -14.79
C ASN A 89 13.18 -5.97 -15.64
N ILE A 90 12.54 -5.00 -14.97
CA ILE A 90 11.89 -3.84 -15.60
C ILE A 90 12.58 -2.56 -15.13
N PRO A 91 12.85 -1.57 -16.00
CA PRO A 91 13.35 -0.27 -15.59
C PRO A 91 12.37 0.44 -14.65
N SER A 92 12.88 1.08 -13.60
CA SER A 92 12.05 1.86 -12.68
C SER A 92 12.64 3.22 -12.37
N VAL A 93 11.78 4.24 -12.31
CA VAL A 93 12.10 5.61 -11.91
C VAL A 93 11.29 5.95 -10.67
N ILE A 94 11.95 6.45 -9.63
CA ILE A 94 11.29 6.87 -8.41
C ILE A 94 11.57 8.36 -8.18
N CYS A 95 10.51 9.18 -8.25
CA CYS A 95 10.58 10.60 -7.94
C CYS A 95 10.40 10.82 -6.43
N MET A 96 11.30 11.59 -5.83
CA MET A 96 11.31 11.94 -4.41
C MET A 96 11.54 13.43 -4.23
N PRO A 97 11.00 14.07 -3.18
CA PRO A 97 11.47 15.40 -2.78
C PRO A 97 12.98 15.41 -2.53
N ASP A 98 13.65 16.52 -2.84
CA ASP A 98 15.10 16.67 -2.61
C ASP A 98 15.50 16.63 -1.13
N GLY A 99 14.55 16.92 -0.22
CA GLY A 99 14.69 16.75 1.22
C GLY A 99 14.47 15.31 1.74
N ALA A 100 14.33 14.33 0.87
CA ALA A 100 14.13 12.93 1.30
C ALA A 100 15.34 12.41 2.09
N PRO A 101 15.14 11.59 3.16
CA PRO A 101 16.24 11.03 3.94
C PRO A 101 17.19 10.21 3.06
N ILE A 102 18.49 10.47 3.18
CA ILE A 102 19.54 9.81 2.38
C ILE A 102 19.44 8.29 2.47
N SER A 103 19.14 7.75 3.66
CA SER A 103 18.97 6.32 3.86
C SER A 103 17.84 5.71 3.00
N LYS A 104 16.74 6.44 2.81
CA LYS A 104 15.62 6.00 1.96
C LYS A 104 15.97 6.08 0.47
N VAL A 105 16.72 7.11 0.08
CA VAL A 105 17.24 7.26 -1.29
C VAL A 105 18.16 6.09 -1.64
N GLU A 106 19.17 5.84 -0.80
CA GLU A 106 20.14 4.78 -1.03
C GLU A 106 19.51 3.36 -0.96
N ALA A 107 18.57 3.13 -0.05
CA ALA A 107 17.81 1.88 0.00
C ALA A 107 17.02 1.62 -1.30
N THR A 108 16.44 2.68 -1.90
CA THR A 108 15.71 2.57 -3.18
C THR A 108 16.66 2.31 -4.34
N LYS A 109 17.83 3.01 -4.39
CA LYS A 109 18.87 2.76 -5.40
C LYS A 109 19.46 1.35 -5.31
N ALA A 110 19.58 0.80 -4.09
CA ALA A 110 20.10 -0.55 -3.89
C ALA A 110 19.24 -1.63 -4.57
N TYR A 111 17.96 -1.37 -4.81
CA TYR A 111 17.08 -2.19 -5.63
C TYR A 111 17.15 -1.87 -7.13
N GLY A 112 18.14 -1.08 -7.58
CA GLY A 112 18.37 -0.80 -9.00
C GLY A 112 17.45 0.26 -9.62
N ALA A 113 16.64 0.97 -8.83
CA ALA A 113 15.81 2.05 -9.35
C ALA A 113 16.62 3.32 -9.62
N GLN A 114 16.30 4.01 -10.70
CA GLN A 114 16.74 5.38 -10.93
C GLN A 114 15.97 6.32 -9.99
N VAL A 115 16.65 6.96 -9.06
CA VAL A 115 16.04 7.97 -8.18
C VAL A 115 16.18 9.36 -8.80
N CYS A 116 15.05 10.05 -8.90
CA CYS A 116 14.97 11.44 -9.35
C CYS A 116 14.59 12.32 -8.16
N LEU A 117 15.55 13.16 -7.70
CA LEU A 117 15.29 14.13 -6.64
C LEU A 117 14.70 15.41 -7.24
N VAL A 118 13.53 15.79 -6.76
CA VAL A 118 12.75 16.94 -7.24
C VAL A 118 12.72 18.00 -6.15
N LYS A 119 13.07 19.24 -6.50
CA LYS A 119 13.05 20.35 -5.56
C LYS A 119 11.61 20.63 -5.10
N GLY A 120 11.41 20.69 -3.79
CA GLY A 120 10.11 21.00 -3.19
C GLY A 120 9.56 19.87 -2.32
N ALA A 121 8.23 19.77 -2.25
CA ALA A 121 7.49 18.81 -1.41
C ALA A 121 7.08 17.54 -2.18
N TYR A 122 6.25 16.71 -1.54
CA TYR A 122 5.74 15.50 -2.16
C TYR A 122 4.92 15.78 -3.44
N ASP A 123 4.11 16.83 -3.42
CA ASP A 123 3.24 17.17 -4.54
C ASP A 123 4.06 17.56 -5.78
N ASP A 124 5.18 18.29 -5.60
CA ASP A 124 6.10 18.63 -6.69
C ASP A 124 6.74 17.37 -7.32
N ALA A 125 7.14 16.41 -6.48
CA ALA A 125 7.69 15.15 -6.95
C ALA A 125 6.64 14.29 -7.67
N TYR A 126 5.39 14.33 -7.21
CA TYR A 126 4.27 13.64 -7.85
C TYR A 126 3.97 14.23 -9.23
N ASP A 127 3.86 15.55 -9.33
CA ASP A 127 3.60 16.24 -10.60
C ASP A 127 4.73 15.99 -11.61
N TYR A 128 5.98 15.98 -11.14
CA TYR A 128 7.11 15.65 -11.99
C TYR A 128 7.07 14.19 -12.48
N ALA A 129 6.68 13.26 -11.62
CA ALA A 129 6.49 11.87 -12.02
C ALA A 129 5.37 11.72 -13.06
N CYS A 130 4.26 12.43 -12.89
CA CYS A 130 3.16 12.47 -13.87
C CYS A 130 3.61 13.06 -15.22
N LYS A 131 4.46 14.09 -15.19
CA LYS A 131 5.06 14.65 -16.42
C LYS A 131 5.93 13.62 -17.13
N LEU A 132 6.86 12.98 -16.42
CA LEU A 132 7.72 11.94 -17.00
C LEU A 132 6.92 10.74 -17.51
N GLN A 133 5.85 10.35 -16.81
CA GLN A 133 4.93 9.31 -17.28
C GLN A 133 4.42 9.62 -18.69
N LYS A 134 3.93 10.85 -18.90
CA LYS A 134 3.39 11.28 -20.21
C LYS A 134 4.48 11.36 -21.29
N GLU A 135 5.66 11.89 -20.95
CA GLU A 135 6.75 12.10 -21.91
C GLU A 135 7.45 10.79 -22.32
N LYS A 136 7.60 9.84 -21.40
CA LYS A 136 8.36 8.59 -21.61
C LYS A 136 7.48 7.36 -21.78
N GLY A 137 6.18 7.48 -21.48
CA GLY A 137 5.24 6.38 -21.56
C GLY A 137 5.40 5.34 -20.44
N TYR A 138 6.01 5.71 -19.31
CA TYR A 138 6.08 4.83 -18.13
C TYR A 138 4.72 4.46 -17.60
N THR A 139 4.58 3.28 -17.00
CA THR A 139 3.39 2.94 -16.21
C THR A 139 3.56 3.49 -14.79
N PHE A 140 2.63 4.34 -14.36
CA PHE A 140 2.63 4.87 -12.99
C PHE A 140 2.13 3.79 -12.01
N ILE A 141 2.92 3.50 -10.98
CA ILE A 141 2.53 2.58 -9.92
C ILE A 141 2.02 3.39 -8.72
N HIS A 142 0.70 3.48 -8.61
CA HIS A 142 0.05 4.28 -7.55
C HIS A 142 0.21 3.60 -6.18
N PRO A 143 0.46 4.36 -5.08
CA PRO A 143 0.74 3.78 -3.77
C PRO A 143 -0.46 3.09 -3.09
N PHE A 144 -1.70 3.34 -3.55
CA PHE A 144 -2.93 2.80 -2.96
C PHE A 144 -4.17 2.82 -3.88
N ASN A 145 -4.34 3.81 -4.78
CA ASN A 145 -5.55 4.00 -5.59
C ASN A 145 -5.47 3.26 -6.93
N ASP A 146 -5.30 1.94 -6.88
CA ASP A 146 -5.21 1.05 -8.05
C ASP A 146 -5.71 -0.35 -7.66
N ALA A 147 -6.62 -0.92 -8.43
CA ALA A 147 -7.27 -2.19 -8.11
C ALA A 147 -6.29 -3.37 -8.00
N GLU A 148 -5.22 -3.40 -8.82
CA GLU A 148 -4.21 -4.44 -8.75
C GLU A 148 -3.30 -4.26 -7.51
N VAL A 149 -2.96 -3.01 -7.17
CA VAL A 149 -2.23 -2.70 -5.93
C VAL A 149 -3.06 -3.13 -4.73
N ILE A 150 -4.35 -2.78 -4.69
CA ILE A 150 -5.28 -3.17 -3.61
C ILE A 150 -5.40 -4.69 -3.52
N ALA A 151 -5.50 -5.40 -4.65
CA ALA A 151 -5.56 -6.87 -4.66
C ALA A 151 -4.30 -7.50 -4.06
N GLY A 152 -3.12 -6.99 -4.37
CA GLY A 152 -1.88 -7.42 -3.74
C GLY A 152 -1.88 -7.22 -2.22
N GLN A 153 -2.39 -6.08 -1.73
CA GLN A 153 -2.53 -5.80 -0.30
C GLN A 153 -3.57 -6.71 0.38
N GLY A 154 -4.63 -7.08 -0.34
CA GLY A 154 -5.69 -7.99 0.12
C GLY A 154 -5.17 -9.37 0.52
N THR A 155 -4.00 -9.78 0.02
CA THR A 155 -3.36 -11.04 0.42
C THR A 155 -3.01 -11.08 1.91
N VAL A 156 -2.85 -9.92 2.56
CA VAL A 156 -2.68 -9.85 4.03
C VAL A 156 -3.93 -10.34 4.73
N GLY A 157 -5.12 -10.00 4.24
CA GLY A 157 -6.41 -10.50 4.76
C GLY A 157 -6.54 -12.02 4.62
N LEU A 158 -6.15 -12.58 3.46
CA LEU A 158 -6.14 -14.04 3.28
C LEU A 158 -5.20 -14.74 4.27
N GLU A 159 -4.01 -14.18 4.49
CA GLU A 159 -3.04 -14.74 5.43
C GLU A 159 -3.52 -14.66 6.88
N ILE A 160 -4.23 -13.58 7.26
CA ILE A 160 -4.83 -13.45 8.60
C ILE A 160 -5.87 -14.55 8.82
N LEU A 161 -6.81 -14.74 7.89
CA LEU A 161 -7.84 -15.78 7.98
C LEU A 161 -7.25 -17.20 7.98
N ASP A 162 -6.16 -17.45 7.27
CA ASP A 162 -5.47 -18.73 7.27
C ASP A 162 -4.72 -19.00 8.61
N GLN A 163 -4.16 -17.96 9.24
CA GLN A 163 -3.40 -18.07 10.48
C GLN A 163 -4.27 -18.00 11.75
N LEU A 164 -5.43 -17.33 11.67
CA LEU A 164 -6.41 -17.19 12.75
C LEU A 164 -7.83 -17.25 12.17
N PRO A 165 -8.35 -18.45 11.89
CA PRO A 165 -9.65 -18.63 11.25
C PRO A 165 -10.84 -18.02 11.99
N ASP A 166 -10.76 -17.92 13.31
CA ASP A 166 -11.81 -17.43 14.24
C ASP A 166 -11.58 -15.96 14.64
N VAL A 167 -10.81 -15.21 13.87
CA VAL A 167 -10.57 -13.78 14.15
C VAL A 167 -11.89 -13.00 14.15
N GLU A 168 -12.19 -12.32 15.24
CA GLU A 168 -13.42 -11.52 15.41
C GLU A 168 -13.25 -10.08 14.93
N VAL A 169 -12.04 -9.51 15.13
CA VAL A 169 -11.76 -8.09 14.84
C VAL A 169 -10.39 -7.92 14.22
N VAL A 170 -10.32 -7.13 13.15
CA VAL A 170 -9.05 -6.74 12.52
C VAL A 170 -8.92 -5.22 12.51
N LEU A 171 -7.82 -4.71 13.10
CA LEU A 171 -7.49 -3.29 13.11
C LEU A 171 -6.42 -3.02 12.05
N VAL A 172 -6.69 -2.09 11.13
CA VAL A 172 -5.79 -1.79 10.01
C VAL A 172 -5.39 -0.32 10.01
N PRO A 173 -4.07 0.02 9.99
CA PRO A 173 -3.64 1.41 9.84
C PRO A 173 -4.01 1.95 8.46
N VAL A 174 -4.54 3.18 8.42
CA VAL A 174 -5.08 3.80 7.21
C VAL A 174 -4.36 5.11 6.89
N GLY A 175 -3.68 5.13 5.74
CA GLY A 175 -3.28 6.36 5.05
C GLY A 175 -4.24 6.64 3.89
N GLY A 176 -3.83 6.39 2.66
CA GLY A 176 -4.67 6.52 1.46
C GLY A 176 -5.69 5.39 1.23
N GLY A 177 -5.77 4.40 2.11
CA GLY A 177 -6.81 3.38 2.11
C GLY A 177 -6.47 2.05 1.40
N GLY A 178 -5.36 1.94 0.67
CA GLY A 178 -5.09 0.75 -0.15
C GLY A 178 -4.96 -0.58 0.61
N LEU A 179 -4.34 -0.57 1.79
CA LEU A 179 -4.21 -1.77 2.62
C LEU A 179 -5.57 -2.20 3.16
N ILE A 180 -6.26 -1.31 3.84
CA ILE A 180 -7.54 -1.62 4.45
C ILE A 180 -8.60 -2.02 3.41
N SER A 181 -8.62 -1.38 2.24
CA SER A 181 -9.54 -1.77 1.15
C SER A 181 -9.33 -3.22 0.73
N GLY A 182 -8.09 -3.64 0.53
CA GLY A 182 -7.79 -5.03 0.16
C GLY A 182 -8.08 -6.03 1.29
N VAL A 183 -7.68 -5.71 2.52
CA VAL A 183 -7.89 -6.56 3.70
C VAL A 183 -9.38 -6.70 4.00
N ALA A 184 -10.12 -5.58 4.06
CA ALA A 184 -11.56 -5.59 4.34
C ALA A 184 -12.33 -6.33 3.25
N TYR A 185 -12.01 -6.08 1.97
CA TYR A 185 -12.63 -6.81 0.87
C TYR A 185 -12.45 -8.33 1.01
N ALA A 186 -11.24 -8.80 1.26
CA ALA A 186 -10.97 -10.23 1.44
C ALA A 186 -11.72 -10.81 2.65
N ILE A 187 -11.66 -10.14 3.79
CA ILE A 187 -12.28 -10.61 5.03
C ILE A 187 -13.80 -10.63 4.91
N LYS A 188 -14.43 -9.55 4.45
CA LYS A 188 -15.89 -9.47 4.36
C LYS A 188 -16.50 -10.48 3.38
N HIS A 189 -15.76 -10.88 2.35
CA HIS A 189 -16.24 -11.91 1.42
C HIS A 189 -16.02 -13.35 1.93
N LEU A 190 -15.05 -13.59 2.82
CA LEU A 190 -14.71 -14.93 3.29
C LEU A 190 -15.16 -15.21 4.72
N HIS A 191 -15.23 -14.18 5.55
CA HIS A 191 -15.62 -14.23 6.95
C HIS A 191 -16.40 -12.95 7.32
N PRO A 192 -17.67 -12.79 6.84
CA PRO A 192 -18.44 -11.55 6.94
C PRO A 192 -18.72 -11.08 8.37
N GLU A 193 -18.74 -11.99 9.33
CA GLU A 193 -18.94 -11.65 10.75
C GLU A 193 -17.75 -10.94 11.38
N CYS A 194 -16.54 -11.12 10.84
CA CYS A 194 -15.34 -10.44 11.33
C CYS A 194 -15.45 -8.93 11.09
N LYS A 195 -15.20 -8.15 12.15
CA LYS A 195 -15.22 -6.69 12.08
C LYS A 195 -13.86 -6.15 11.61
N VAL A 196 -13.88 -5.19 10.70
CA VAL A 196 -12.67 -4.54 10.20
C VAL A 196 -12.74 -3.05 10.49
N TYR A 197 -11.82 -2.56 11.32
CA TYR A 197 -11.75 -1.16 11.70
C TYR A 197 -10.49 -0.49 11.16
N GLY A 198 -10.64 0.73 10.65
CA GLY A 198 -9.54 1.59 10.25
C GLY A 198 -9.00 2.42 11.39
N VAL A 199 -7.67 2.49 11.52
CA VAL A 199 -6.98 3.34 12.50
C VAL A 199 -6.18 4.41 11.78
N GLN A 200 -6.50 5.68 12.01
CA GLN A 200 -5.76 6.83 11.46
C GLN A 200 -5.10 7.65 12.56
N ALA A 201 -3.99 8.32 12.22
CA ALA A 201 -3.42 9.33 13.09
C ALA A 201 -4.39 10.52 13.21
N ALA A 202 -4.60 11.03 14.43
CA ALA A 202 -5.49 12.16 14.68
C ALA A 202 -5.12 13.42 13.87
N GLY A 203 -3.83 13.62 13.58
CA GLY A 203 -3.33 14.71 12.75
C GLY A 203 -3.34 14.44 11.24
N ALA A 204 -3.90 13.31 10.77
CA ALA A 204 -4.02 12.96 9.35
C ALA A 204 -5.30 12.13 9.08
N PRO A 205 -6.51 12.58 9.48
CA PRO A 205 -7.73 11.78 9.48
C PRO A 205 -8.50 11.81 8.14
N SER A 206 -7.82 11.93 7.01
CA SER A 206 -8.44 12.16 5.70
C SER A 206 -9.52 11.14 5.33
N MET A 207 -9.28 9.84 5.54
CA MET A 207 -10.27 8.79 5.23
C MET A 207 -11.46 8.82 6.20
N ARG A 208 -11.21 8.94 7.51
CA ARG A 208 -12.26 9.05 8.52
C ARG A 208 -13.20 10.21 8.22
N ASP A 209 -12.63 11.38 7.98
CA ASP A 209 -13.41 12.60 7.73
C ASP A 209 -14.16 12.50 6.39
N SER A 210 -13.58 11.83 5.39
CA SER A 210 -14.24 11.55 4.11
C SER A 210 -15.48 10.65 4.29
N VAL A 211 -15.32 9.55 5.04
CA VAL A 211 -16.44 8.62 5.32
C VAL A 211 -17.54 9.34 6.11
N GLN A 212 -17.19 10.14 7.12
CA GLN A 212 -18.17 10.90 7.91
C GLN A 212 -18.92 11.96 7.10
N LYS A 213 -18.27 12.57 6.13
CA LYS A 213 -18.89 13.59 5.26
C LYS A 213 -19.55 13.02 4.01
N HIS A 214 -19.41 11.72 3.76
CA HIS A 214 -19.87 11.03 2.56
C HIS A 214 -19.30 11.60 1.24
N GLU A 215 -18.07 12.12 1.30
CA GLU A 215 -17.32 12.61 0.13
C GLU A 215 -15.82 12.52 0.37
N ALA A 216 -15.04 12.24 -0.66
CA ALA A 216 -13.59 12.23 -0.57
C ALA A 216 -13.05 13.65 -0.37
N ILE A 217 -12.50 13.95 0.79
CA ILE A 217 -12.00 15.27 1.16
C ILE A 217 -10.48 15.36 1.12
N THR A 218 -9.96 16.55 0.90
CA THR A 218 -8.54 16.88 1.03
C THR A 218 -8.32 17.71 2.30
N LEU A 219 -7.38 17.27 3.14
CA LEU A 219 -6.95 18.04 4.31
C LEU A 219 -6.00 19.17 3.89
N ASP A 220 -6.07 20.29 4.54
CA ASP A 220 -5.15 21.42 4.32
C ASP A 220 -3.70 21.05 4.68
N GLY A 221 -3.51 20.21 5.69
CA GLY A 221 -2.21 19.73 6.15
C GLY A 221 -2.31 18.43 6.92
N VAL A 222 -1.17 17.79 7.15
CA VAL A 222 -1.03 16.60 7.99
C VAL A 222 0.08 16.82 9.02
N ALA A 223 -0.14 16.37 10.25
CA ALA A 223 0.82 16.48 11.36
C ALA A 223 0.83 15.20 12.19
N THR A 224 1.77 14.31 11.91
CA THR A 224 1.94 13.05 12.64
C THR A 224 3.35 12.51 12.48
N PHE A 225 3.86 11.82 13.51
CA PHE A 225 5.11 11.05 13.41
C PHE A 225 4.94 9.75 12.60
N ALA A 226 3.69 9.29 12.41
CA ALA A 226 3.37 8.10 11.62
C ALA A 226 3.40 8.43 10.12
N ASP A 227 4.60 8.67 9.57
CA ASP A 227 4.83 9.12 8.19
C ASP A 227 4.21 8.19 7.13
N GLY A 228 4.17 6.87 7.39
CA GLY A 228 3.59 5.88 6.49
C GLY A 228 2.08 6.00 6.26
N ILE A 229 1.36 6.74 7.12
CA ILE A 229 -0.09 6.99 7.01
C ILE A 229 -0.44 8.49 6.95
N ALA A 230 0.55 9.37 6.79
CA ALA A 230 0.36 10.82 6.66
C ALA A 230 -0.13 11.18 5.25
N VAL A 231 -1.39 10.95 4.96
CA VAL A 231 -2.00 11.15 3.64
C VAL A 231 -3.09 12.21 3.71
N LYS A 232 -2.98 13.26 2.86
CA LYS A 232 -3.92 14.38 2.83
C LYS A 232 -5.26 14.04 2.18
N HIS A 233 -5.24 13.14 1.18
CA HIS A 233 -6.41 12.83 0.39
C HIS A 233 -6.49 11.30 0.17
N PRO A 234 -7.63 10.64 0.47
CA PRO A 234 -7.82 9.24 0.14
C PRO A 234 -7.92 9.06 -1.38
N GLY A 235 -7.73 7.83 -1.87
CA GLY A 235 -8.02 7.56 -3.27
C GLY A 235 -9.53 7.41 -3.49
N ASP A 236 -10.03 7.76 -4.67
CA ASP A 236 -11.44 7.63 -5.00
C ASP A 236 -11.91 6.18 -4.85
N LEU A 237 -11.18 5.23 -5.47
CA LEU A 237 -11.47 3.81 -5.37
C LEU A 237 -11.34 3.28 -3.93
N THR A 238 -10.34 3.74 -3.19
CA THR A 238 -10.15 3.30 -1.80
C THR A 238 -11.21 3.88 -0.87
N TYR A 239 -11.68 5.12 -1.13
CA TYR A 239 -12.81 5.70 -0.41
C TYR A 239 -14.09 4.89 -0.62
N GLU A 240 -14.41 4.53 -1.86
CA GLU A 240 -15.57 3.68 -2.18
C GLU A 240 -15.51 2.34 -1.43
N LEU A 241 -14.37 1.64 -1.52
CA LEU A 241 -14.19 0.34 -0.88
C LEU A 241 -14.21 0.42 0.66
N VAL A 242 -13.63 1.46 1.25
CA VAL A 242 -13.67 1.67 2.70
C VAL A 242 -15.10 1.97 3.16
N SER A 243 -15.84 2.80 2.42
CA SER A 243 -17.23 3.11 2.74
C SER A 243 -18.16 1.89 2.67
N GLU A 244 -17.81 0.89 1.84
CA GLU A 244 -18.63 -0.31 1.64
C GLU A 244 -18.26 -1.44 2.61
N TYR A 245 -16.96 -1.67 2.88
CA TYR A 245 -16.46 -2.88 3.55
C TYR A 245 -15.88 -2.66 4.95
N VAL A 246 -15.69 -1.43 5.41
CA VAL A 246 -15.11 -1.15 6.74
C VAL A 246 -16.23 -0.78 7.73
N ASP A 247 -16.19 -1.35 8.95
CA ASP A 247 -17.22 -1.17 10.00
C ASP A 247 -17.12 0.21 10.76
#